data_d0116cd92eb55f0c10555835c5c412cc
#
_entry.id   d0116cd92eb55f0c10555835c5c412cc
#
_cell.length_a   1.000
_cell.length_b   1.000
_cell.length_c   1.000
_cell.angle_alpha   90.00
_cell.angle_beta   90.00
_cell.angle_gamma   90.00
#
_symmetry.space_group_name_H-M   'P 1'
#
loop_
_entity.id
_entity.type
_entity.pdbx_description
1 polymer ?
#
loop_
_entity_poly.entity_id
_entity_poly.type
_entity_poly.pdbx_seq_one_letter_code
_entity_poly.pdbx_strand_id
1 'polypeptide(L)'
;MKLTTRLAIVAALAMALPARPQEQPSQPGSQNAQSLDPAVTQKMAQGVLESMSAEHMHMNAHLKWTEARPQSAEAFRRAEEIVKVLRESIEKYKDYQAALADGFKIFLPHIPQPMYHFTNYRYGLEAETKFDPARPTSLLYKKTPDGYELIGAMYTATRFTTEDDLDKRVPLSVARWHAHVNICLPPRGQGQTPDLTRYGPTGSISTEDDCTAAGGRFLGQIFGWMVHIYPFEQTPEKVFAH
;
A
#
# COMPACT_ATOMS: atom_id res chain seq x y z
N MET A 1 -50.36 -63.52 -21.95
CA MET A 1 -49.63 -62.77 -23.00
C MET A 1 -48.49 -62.00 -22.35
N LYS A 2 -47.28 -62.50 -22.51
CA LYS A 2 -46.07 -61.84 -21.96
C LYS A 2 -45.29 -61.21 -23.14
N LEU A 3 -45.19 -59.90 -23.12
CA LEU A 3 -44.42 -59.16 -24.11
C LEU A 3 -43.05 -58.85 -23.49
N THR A 4 -41.99 -59.49 -24.03
CA THR A 4 -40.60 -59.27 -23.67
C THR A 4 -39.98 -58.22 -24.62
N THR A 5 -39.72 -57.05 -24.12
CA THR A 5 -39.01 -55.97 -24.83
C THR A 5 -37.50 -56.21 -24.69
N ARG A 6 -36.81 -56.47 -25.77
CA ARG A 6 -35.36 -56.59 -25.83
C ARG A 6 -34.73 -55.16 -25.91
N LEU A 7 -33.93 -54.83 -24.95
CA LEU A 7 -33.13 -53.60 -24.93
C LEU A 7 -31.84 -53.85 -25.73
N ALA A 8 -31.67 -53.15 -26.82
CA ALA A 8 -30.44 -53.16 -27.61
C ALA A 8 -29.44 -52.15 -27.05
N ILE A 9 -28.28 -52.63 -26.55
CA ILE A 9 -27.19 -51.81 -26.11
C ILE A 9 -26.35 -51.43 -27.35
N VAL A 10 -26.37 -50.17 -27.74
CA VAL A 10 -25.44 -49.57 -28.72
C VAL A 10 -24.19 -49.10 -28.00
N ALA A 11 -23.12 -49.84 -28.14
CA ALA A 11 -21.80 -49.39 -27.65
C ALA A 11 -21.24 -48.35 -28.62
N ALA A 12 -21.23 -47.08 -28.21
CA ALA A 12 -20.54 -46.03 -28.94
C ALA A 12 -19.05 -46.04 -28.54
N LEU A 13 -18.21 -46.42 -29.49
CA LEU A 13 -16.74 -46.40 -29.38
C LEU A 13 -16.29 -44.92 -29.52
N ALA A 14 -16.04 -44.22 -28.44
CA ALA A 14 -15.45 -42.89 -28.47
C ALA A 14 -13.95 -43.01 -28.71
N MET A 15 -13.51 -42.70 -29.91
CA MET A 15 -12.08 -42.51 -30.24
C MET A 15 -11.60 -41.24 -29.54
N ALA A 16 -10.75 -41.40 -28.54
CA ALA A 16 -10.04 -40.29 -27.93
C ALA A 16 -8.97 -39.78 -28.91
N LEU A 17 -9.20 -38.61 -29.47
CA LEU A 17 -8.16 -37.86 -30.18
C LEU A 17 -7.19 -37.28 -29.14
N PRO A 18 -5.86 -37.32 -29.38
CA PRO A 18 -4.90 -36.69 -28.45
C PRO A 18 -5.14 -35.18 -28.45
N ALA A 19 -5.33 -34.64 -27.25
CA ALA A 19 -5.42 -33.21 -27.03
C ALA A 19 -4.11 -32.54 -27.49
N ARG A 20 -4.20 -31.64 -28.47
CA ARG A 20 -3.12 -30.73 -28.81
C ARG A 20 -2.87 -29.84 -27.58
N PRO A 21 -1.59 -29.56 -27.24
CA PRO A 21 -1.29 -28.52 -26.26
C PRO A 21 -1.90 -27.20 -26.79
N GLN A 22 -2.82 -26.61 -26.01
CA GLN A 22 -3.22 -25.23 -26.26
C GLN A 22 -2.01 -24.36 -25.95
N GLU A 23 -1.42 -23.78 -27.00
CA GLU A 23 -0.56 -22.62 -26.84
C GLU A 23 -1.37 -21.53 -26.14
N GLN A 24 -0.99 -21.23 -24.89
CA GLN A 24 -1.47 -20.03 -24.23
C GLN A 24 -1.07 -18.84 -25.11
N PRO A 25 -2.01 -17.91 -25.39
CA PRO A 25 -1.64 -16.67 -26.04
C PRO A 25 -0.60 -16.00 -25.15
N SER A 26 0.61 -15.82 -25.70
CA SER A 26 1.66 -15.01 -25.12
C SER A 26 1.08 -13.65 -24.79
N GLN A 27 0.98 -13.35 -23.51
CA GLN A 27 0.68 -11.99 -23.08
C GLN A 27 1.71 -11.05 -23.73
N PRO A 28 1.30 -9.92 -24.33
CA PRO A 28 2.25 -8.96 -24.87
C PRO A 28 3.15 -8.53 -23.73
N GLY A 29 4.41 -8.82 -23.89
CA GLY A 29 5.43 -8.78 -22.86
C GLY A 29 5.43 -7.47 -22.10
N SER A 30 5.30 -7.58 -20.82
CA SER A 30 5.91 -6.70 -19.84
C SER A 30 7.45 -6.83 -19.93
N GLN A 31 8.00 -6.57 -21.10
CA GLN A 31 9.42 -6.42 -21.32
C GLN A 31 9.69 -4.93 -21.31
N ASN A 32 10.17 -4.44 -20.17
CA ASN A 32 11.06 -3.32 -19.90
C ASN A 32 10.79 -2.62 -18.57
N ALA A 33 10.53 -3.38 -17.52
CA ALA A 33 10.99 -2.95 -16.21
C ALA A 33 12.47 -3.38 -16.14
N GLN A 34 13.36 -2.61 -16.74
CA GLN A 34 14.78 -2.69 -16.37
C GLN A 34 14.81 -2.36 -14.88
N SER A 35 15.06 -3.38 -14.07
CA SER A 35 15.19 -3.24 -12.63
C SER A 35 16.32 -2.22 -12.38
N LEU A 36 15.97 -1.16 -11.64
CA LEU A 36 16.98 -0.28 -11.07
C LEU A 36 17.96 -1.16 -10.27
N ASP A 37 19.23 -0.74 -10.23
CA ASP A 37 20.24 -1.38 -9.39
C ASP A 37 19.65 -1.61 -7.99
N PRO A 38 19.77 -2.83 -7.41
CA PRO A 38 19.24 -3.12 -6.09
C PRO A 38 19.66 -2.12 -5.01
N ALA A 39 20.90 -1.61 -5.09
CA ALA A 39 21.40 -0.60 -4.16
C ALA A 39 20.67 0.75 -4.32
N VAL A 40 20.31 1.11 -5.55
CA VAL A 40 19.52 2.31 -5.84
C VAL A 40 18.10 2.16 -5.36
N THR A 41 17.49 0.99 -5.64
CA THR A 41 16.15 0.67 -5.17
C THR A 41 16.09 0.70 -3.64
N GLN A 42 17.11 0.16 -2.98
CA GLN A 42 17.22 0.15 -1.53
C GLN A 42 17.32 1.57 -0.95
N LYS A 43 18.19 2.42 -1.49
CA LYS A 43 18.33 3.81 -1.04
C LYS A 43 17.08 4.65 -1.33
N MET A 44 16.46 4.49 -2.48
CA MET A 44 15.19 5.17 -2.80
C MET A 44 14.08 4.77 -1.82
N ALA A 45 13.98 3.49 -1.50
CA ALA A 45 13.00 3.01 -0.54
C ALA A 45 13.33 3.47 0.89
N GLN A 46 14.60 3.52 1.27
CA GLN A 46 15.03 4.09 2.55
C GLN A 46 14.66 5.57 2.63
N GLY A 47 14.84 6.32 1.56
CA GLY A 47 14.40 7.71 1.48
C GLY A 47 12.87 7.88 1.63
N VAL A 48 12.05 6.99 1.07
CA VAL A 48 10.59 6.98 1.32
C VAL A 48 10.31 6.78 2.81
N LEU A 49 11.03 5.87 3.44
CA LEU A 49 10.83 5.51 4.84
C LEU A 49 11.33 6.59 5.80
N GLU A 50 12.43 7.24 5.48
CA GLU A 50 12.95 8.40 6.23
C GLU A 50 12.00 9.59 6.11
N SER A 51 11.41 9.81 4.92
CA SER A 51 10.39 10.85 4.73
C SER A 51 9.11 10.59 5.53
N MET A 52 8.89 9.34 5.97
CA MET A 52 7.78 8.93 6.82
C MET A 52 8.11 9.01 8.33
N SER A 53 9.33 9.39 8.71
CA SER A 53 9.70 9.56 10.12
C SER A 53 9.21 10.91 10.67
N ALA A 54 8.69 10.92 11.90
CA ALA A 54 7.96 12.05 12.50
C ALA A 54 8.74 13.38 12.57
N GLU A 55 10.06 13.33 12.67
CA GLU A 55 10.89 14.54 12.84
C GLU A 55 11.05 15.41 11.58
N HIS A 56 10.82 14.86 10.39
CA HIS A 56 11.06 15.54 9.11
C HIS A 56 9.78 15.91 8.35
N MET A 57 8.61 15.56 8.88
CA MET A 57 7.37 15.58 8.13
C MET A 57 6.79 16.96 7.83
N HIS A 58 7.00 17.96 8.69
CA HIS A 58 6.34 19.26 8.55
C HIS A 58 6.96 20.22 7.51
N MET A 59 8.18 19.96 7.06
CA MET A 59 8.92 20.82 6.12
C MET A 59 9.37 20.07 4.84
N ASN A 60 8.87 18.86 4.58
CA ASN A 60 9.32 18.07 3.46
C ASN A 60 8.54 18.43 2.19
N ALA A 61 9.24 18.96 1.17
CA ALA A 61 8.68 19.28 -0.15
C ALA A 61 8.06 18.06 -0.86
N HIS A 62 8.37 16.85 -0.40
CA HIS A 62 7.87 15.58 -0.93
C HIS A 62 6.65 15.03 -0.17
N LEU A 63 6.11 15.76 0.79
CA LEU A 63 4.89 15.41 1.52
C LEU A 63 3.84 16.51 1.38
N LYS A 64 2.63 16.09 1.01
CA LYS A 64 1.43 16.93 1.05
C LYS A 64 0.54 16.44 2.19
N TRP A 65 0.07 17.36 3.02
CA TRP A 65 -0.83 17.11 4.13
C TRP A 65 -2.19 17.72 3.89
N THR A 66 -3.23 17.07 4.42
CA THR A 66 -4.54 17.71 4.52
C THR A 66 -4.50 18.83 5.56
N GLU A 67 -5.38 19.81 5.42
CA GLU A 67 -5.57 20.81 6.45
C GLU A 67 -6.24 20.21 7.68
N ALA A 68 -5.79 20.65 8.88
CA ALA A 68 -6.44 20.27 10.13
C ALA A 68 -7.80 20.97 10.25
N ARG A 69 -8.79 20.27 10.77
CA ARG A 69 -10.12 20.83 11.03
C ARG A 69 -10.34 21.13 12.50
N PRO A 70 -11.26 22.04 12.86
CA PRO A 70 -11.63 22.27 14.24
C PRO A 70 -12.13 20.98 14.91
N GLN A 71 -11.77 20.79 16.16
CA GLN A 71 -12.23 19.65 16.93
C GLN A 71 -13.74 19.76 17.22
N SER A 72 -14.43 18.62 17.19
CA SER A 72 -15.81 18.49 17.59
C SER A 72 -16.03 17.19 18.37
N ALA A 73 -17.00 17.20 19.27
CA ALA A 73 -17.35 16.00 20.03
C ALA A 73 -17.83 14.85 19.14
N GLU A 74 -18.44 15.15 18.00
CA GLU A 74 -18.87 14.16 17.03
C GLU A 74 -17.68 13.53 16.32
N ALA A 75 -16.75 14.35 15.80
CA ALA A 75 -15.54 13.87 15.16
C ALA A 75 -14.72 12.99 16.11
N PHE A 76 -14.61 13.38 17.38
CA PHE A 76 -13.91 12.60 18.40
C PHE A 76 -14.56 11.23 18.63
N ARG A 77 -15.89 11.17 18.80
CA ARG A 77 -16.60 9.88 18.93
C ARG A 77 -16.44 8.97 17.71
N ARG A 78 -16.47 9.54 16.49
CA ARG A 78 -16.22 8.78 15.28
C ARG A 78 -14.81 8.22 15.26
N ALA A 79 -13.82 9.00 15.66
CA ALA A 79 -12.44 8.56 15.74
C ALA A 79 -12.25 7.44 16.78
N GLU A 80 -12.86 7.54 17.94
CA GLU A 80 -12.85 6.49 18.98
C GLU A 80 -13.47 5.18 18.46
N GLU A 81 -14.59 5.25 17.75
CA GLU A 81 -15.21 4.07 17.16
C GLU A 81 -14.33 3.42 16.07
N ILE A 82 -13.69 4.23 15.23
CA ILE A 82 -12.72 3.73 14.24
C ILE A 82 -11.57 3.00 14.93
N VAL A 83 -10.99 3.59 15.99
CA VAL A 83 -9.88 2.99 16.75
C VAL A 83 -10.32 1.69 17.42
N LYS A 84 -11.52 1.65 17.98
CA LYS A 84 -12.08 0.44 18.61
C LYS A 84 -12.24 -0.68 17.59
N VAL A 85 -12.94 -0.43 16.48
CA VAL A 85 -13.15 -1.42 15.41
C VAL A 85 -11.82 -1.90 14.84
N LEU A 86 -10.89 -0.97 14.59
CA LEU A 86 -9.55 -1.30 14.12
C LEU A 86 -8.84 -2.24 15.10
N ARG A 87 -8.77 -1.86 16.38
CA ARG A 87 -8.08 -2.64 17.42
C ARG A 87 -8.62 -4.07 17.47
N GLU A 88 -9.95 -4.23 17.50
CA GLU A 88 -10.61 -5.54 17.55
C GLU A 88 -10.31 -6.37 16.29
N SER A 89 -10.35 -5.75 15.12
CA SER A 89 -10.16 -6.44 13.83
C SER A 89 -8.72 -6.91 13.58
N ILE A 90 -7.73 -6.15 14.07
CA ILE A 90 -6.31 -6.48 13.84
C ILE A 90 -5.66 -7.23 15.01
N GLU A 91 -6.35 -7.47 16.12
CA GLU A 91 -5.79 -8.15 17.31
C GLU A 91 -5.14 -9.50 16.97
N LYS A 92 -5.76 -10.29 16.10
CA LYS A 92 -5.22 -11.59 15.64
C LYS A 92 -3.90 -11.46 14.88
N TYR A 93 -3.60 -10.30 14.34
CA TYR A 93 -2.38 -10.03 13.58
C TYR A 93 -1.20 -9.63 14.45
N LYS A 94 -1.33 -9.66 15.80
CA LYS A 94 -0.19 -9.72 16.69
C LYS A 94 0.68 -10.95 16.40
N ASP A 95 0.06 -12.03 15.92
CA ASP A 95 0.74 -13.06 15.16
C ASP A 95 0.87 -12.61 13.69
N TYR A 96 2.04 -12.14 13.30
CA TYR A 96 2.27 -11.69 11.93
C TYR A 96 2.12 -12.80 10.88
N GLN A 97 2.25 -14.08 11.27
CA GLN A 97 2.01 -15.21 10.36
C GLN A 97 0.52 -15.28 9.96
N ALA A 98 -0.38 -14.95 10.88
CA ALA A 98 -1.81 -14.85 10.57
C ALA A 98 -2.07 -13.74 9.53
N ALA A 99 -1.35 -12.62 9.59
CA ALA A 99 -1.45 -11.58 8.57
C ALA A 99 -1.00 -12.07 7.19
N LEU A 100 0.12 -12.78 7.12
CA LEU A 100 0.61 -13.38 5.87
C LEU A 100 -0.39 -14.40 5.31
N ALA A 101 -0.97 -15.25 6.17
CA ALA A 101 -1.98 -16.24 5.79
C ALA A 101 -3.26 -15.59 5.25
N ASP A 102 -3.66 -14.43 5.79
CA ASP A 102 -4.82 -13.66 5.34
C ASP A 102 -4.53 -12.76 4.11
N GLY A 103 -3.36 -12.95 3.48
CA GLY A 103 -3.03 -12.33 2.19
C GLY A 103 -2.33 -10.98 2.28
N PHE A 104 -1.93 -10.54 3.47
CA PHE A 104 -1.01 -9.41 3.60
C PHE A 104 0.37 -9.80 3.07
N LYS A 105 1.07 -8.85 2.45
CA LYS A 105 2.42 -9.04 1.92
C LYS A 105 3.32 -7.94 2.43
N ILE A 106 4.53 -8.28 2.80
CA ILE A 106 5.53 -7.29 3.23
C ILE A 106 5.88 -6.41 2.03
N PHE A 107 5.63 -5.11 2.16
CA PHE A 107 6.05 -4.14 1.16
C PHE A 107 7.57 -3.96 1.24
N LEU A 108 8.27 -4.11 0.11
CA LEU A 108 9.73 -4.03 0.01
C LEU A 108 10.47 -4.90 1.06
N PRO A 109 10.25 -6.24 1.07
CA PRO A 109 10.71 -7.12 2.15
C PRO A 109 12.23 -7.20 2.30
N HIS A 110 12.98 -6.86 1.25
CA HIS A 110 14.45 -6.93 1.23
C HIS A 110 15.12 -5.61 1.67
N ILE A 111 14.33 -4.60 2.02
CA ILE A 111 14.82 -3.29 2.40
C ILE A 111 14.59 -3.11 3.90
N PRO A 112 15.64 -2.82 4.68
CA PRO A 112 15.48 -2.44 6.08
C PRO A 112 14.58 -1.21 6.21
N GLN A 113 13.55 -1.31 7.06
CA GLN A 113 12.55 -0.28 7.26
C GLN A 113 12.42 0.03 8.74
N PRO A 114 12.31 1.30 9.16
CA PRO A 114 11.98 1.64 10.55
C PRO A 114 10.63 1.06 10.96
N MET A 115 9.68 1.04 10.02
CA MET A 115 8.35 0.50 10.16
C MET A 115 7.99 -0.29 8.90
N TYR A 116 7.65 -1.55 9.05
CA TYR A 116 7.30 -2.44 7.93
C TYR A 116 5.80 -2.38 7.67
N HIS A 117 5.43 -2.18 6.40
CA HIS A 117 4.05 -2.23 5.94
C HIS A 117 3.74 -3.63 5.42
N PHE A 118 2.82 -4.33 6.07
CA PHE A 118 2.25 -5.55 5.54
C PHE A 118 0.96 -5.17 4.81
N THR A 119 0.98 -5.15 3.49
CA THR A 119 -0.07 -4.58 2.65
C THR A 119 -0.98 -5.68 2.09
N ASN A 120 -2.29 -5.48 2.25
CA ASN A 120 -3.30 -6.27 1.58
C ASN A 120 -3.83 -5.47 0.37
N TYR A 121 -3.36 -5.84 -0.82
CA TYR A 121 -3.69 -5.14 -2.06
C TYR A 121 -5.18 -5.19 -2.40
N ARG A 122 -5.89 -6.25 -1.98
CA ARG A 122 -7.34 -6.33 -2.14
C ARG A 122 -8.05 -5.30 -1.27
N TYR A 123 -7.64 -5.12 -0.01
CA TYR A 123 -8.17 -4.08 0.87
C TYR A 123 -7.84 -2.68 0.34
N GLY A 124 -6.65 -2.50 -0.25
CA GLY A 124 -6.29 -1.26 -0.93
C GLY A 124 -7.24 -0.92 -2.07
N LEU A 125 -7.57 -1.91 -2.92
CA LEU A 125 -8.52 -1.72 -4.01
C LEU A 125 -9.95 -1.43 -3.50
N GLU A 126 -10.41 -2.15 -2.48
CA GLU A 126 -11.72 -1.90 -1.85
C GLU A 126 -11.79 -0.49 -1.23
N ALA A 127 -10.68 -0.02 -0.63
CA ALA A 127 -10.57 1.31 -0.03
C ALA A 127 -10.68 2.45 -1.05
N GLU A 128 -10.52 2.20 -2.34
CA GLU A 128 -10.74 3.23 -3.36
C GLU A 128 -12.18 3.74 -3.36
N THR A 129 -13.13 2.86 -3.08
CA THR A 129 -14.57 3.17 -3.14
C THR A 129 -15.27 3.17 -1.80
N LYS A 130 -14.76 2.41 -0.81
CA LYS A 130 -15.41 2.23 0.50
C LYS A 130 -14.38 2.27 1.62
N PHE A 131 -14.64 3.07 2.64
CA PHE A 131 -13.89 3.02 3.89
C PHE A 131 -14.49 1.96 4.82
N ASP A 132 -13.64 1.09 5.35
CA ASP A 132 -14.00 0.06 6.33
C ASP A 132 -12.93 0.03 7.43
N PRO A 133 -13.25 0.47 8.66
CA PRO A 133 -12.28 0.49 9.76
C PRO A 133 -11.72 -0.89 10.12
N ALA A 134 -12.47 -1.97 9.83
CA ALA A 134 -12.01 -3.34 10.09
C ALA A 134 -11.02 -3.86 9.03
N ARG A 135 -10.82 -3.12 7.93
CA ARG A 135 -10.03 -3.58 6.77
C ARG A 135 -8.96 -2.56 6.36
N PRO A 136 -7.96 -2.31 7.21
CA PRO A 136 -6.87 -1.41 6.87
C PRO A 136 -6.10 -1.93 5.65
N THR A 137 -5.63 -1.01 4.83
CA THR A 137 -4.83 -1.34 3.64
C THR A 137 -3.51 -1.99 4.01
N SER A 138 -2.89 -1.54 5.10
CA SER A 138 -1.66 -2.14 5.62
C SER A 138 -1.71 -2.25 7.14
N LEU A 139 -1.05 -3.27 7.63
CA LEU A 139 -0.67 -3.41 9.04
C LEU A 139 0.75 -2.86 9.20
N LEU A 140 1.00 -2.18 10.30
CA LEU A 140 2.28 -1.56 10.61
C LEU A 140 3.01 -2.39 11.65
N TYR A 141 4.24 -2.78 11.33
CA TYR A 141 5.04 -3.62 12.19
C TYR A 141 6.41 -3.01 12.46
N LYS A 142 6.87 -3.19 13.68
CA LYS A 142 8.26 -3.02 14.05
C LYS A 142 8.98 -4.38 13.95
N LYS A 143 10.18 -4.41 13.35
CA LYS A 143 10.97 -5.63 13.31
C LYS A 143 11.60 -5.90 14.67
N THR A 144 11.52 -7.15 15.10
CA THR A 144 12.15 -7.65 16.33
C THR A 144 13.13 -8.80 16.01
N PRO A 145 13.97 -9.24 16.94
CA PRO A 145 14.82 -10.41 16.73
C PRO A 145 14.03 -11.68 16.38
N ASP A 146 12.83 -11.82 16.94
CA ASP A 146 11.99 -13.03 16.79
C ASP A 146 10.92 -12.89 15.70
N GLY A 147 10.90 -11.77 14.96
CA GLY A 147 9.93 -11.55 13.89
C GLY A 147 9.44 -10.12 13.77
N TYR A 148 8.13 -9.89 14.00
CA TYR A 148 7.49 -8.61 13.83
C TYR A 148 6.45 -8.36 14.92
N GLU A 149 6.48 -7.17 15.50
CA GLU A 149 5.54 -6.65 16.49
C GLU A 149 4.54 -5.72 15.81
N LEU A 150 3.24 -6.00 15.94
CA LEU A 150 2.19 -5.14 15.42
C LEU A 150 2.08 -3.87 16.25
N ILE A 151 2.26 -2.71 15.60
CA ILE A 151 2.20 -1.40 16.25
C ILE A 151 1.01 -0.57 15.80
N GLY A 152 0.47 -0.81 14.60
CA GLY A 152 -0.64 -0.02 14.07
C GLY A 152 -1.13 -0.48 12.72
N ALA A 153 -1.86 0.41 12.06
CA ALA A 153 -2.38 0.19 10.72
C ALA A 153 -2.37 1.47 9.87
N MET A 154 -2.44 1.32 8.56
CA MET A 154 -2.54 2.39 7.60
C MET A 154 -3.78 2.20 6.74
N TYR A 155 -4.56 3.26 6.58
CA TYR A 155 -5.61 3.34 5.57
C TYR A 155 -5.14 4.16 4.37
N THR A 156 -5.70 3.83 3.21
CA THR A 156 -5.44 4.57 1.98
C THR A 156 -6.73 5.09 1.36
N ALA A 157 -6.57 6.09 0.50
CA ALA A 157 -7.62 6.60 -0.35
C ALA A 157 -7.01 6.98 -1.70
N THR A 158 -7.84 7.11 -2.75
CA THR A 158 -7.33 7.50 -4.07
C THR A 158 -6.73 8.90 -4.03
N ARG A 159 -5.83 9.22 -4.94
CA ARG A 159 -5.27 10.57 -5.07
C ARG A 159 -6.31 11.64 -5.43
N PHE A 160 -7.48 11.22 -5.89
CA PHE A 160 -8.59 12.11 -6.28
C PHE A 160 -9.60 12.32 -5.16
N THR A 161 -9.45 11.63 -4.02
CA THR A 161 -10.34 11.78 -2.87
C THR A 161 -10.19 13.19 -2.29
N THR A 162 -11.32 13.88 -2.13
CA THR A 162 -11.35 15.23 -1.56
C THR A 162 -11.09 15.21 -0.06
N GLU A 163 -10.67 16.34 0.52
CA GLU A 163 -10.49 16.44 1.97
C GLU A 163 -11.78 16.21 2.74
N ASP A 164 -12.93 16.61 2.18
CA ASP A 164 -14.23 16.32 2.77
C ASP A 164 -14.54 14.81 2.82
N ASP A 165 -14.14 14.07 1.79
CA ASP A 165 -14.31 12.63 1.78
C ASP A 165 -13.26 11.90 2.62
N LEU A 166 -12.06 12.45 2.75
CA LEU A 166 -11.06 11.96 3.72
C LEU A 166 -11.54 12.17 5.15
N ASP A 167 -12.13 13.33 5.47
CA ASP A 167 -12.70 13.63 6.79
C ASP A 167 -13.84 12.68 7.17
N LYS A 168 -14.66 12.26 6.20
CA LYS A 168 -15.71 11.25 6.43
C LYS A 168 -15.12 9.88 6.78
N ARG A 169 -13.92 9.55 6.28
CA ARG A 169 -13.22 8.31 6.59
C ARG A 169 -12.57 8.36 7.98
N VAL A 170 -11.60 9.25 8.15
CA VAL A 170 -10.95 9.51 9.45
C VAL A 170 -10.97 11.01 9.67
N PRO A 171 -11.56 11.52 10.78
CA PRO A 171 -11.75 12.95 10.99
C PRO A 171 -10.43 13.73 10.97
N LEU A 172 -10.37 14.79 10.16
CA LEU A 172 -9.20 15.66 10.01
C LEU A 172 -8.92 16.52 11.25
N SER A 173 -9.83 16.51 12.21
CA SER A 173 -9.62 17.15 13.51
C SER A 173 -8.79 16.33 14.49
N VAL A 174 -8.54 15.03 14.19
CA VAL A 174 -7.76 14.12 15.03
C VAL A 174 -6.55 13.54 14.30
N ALA A 175 -6.64 13.33 12.98
CA ALA A 175 -5.56 12.79 12.17
C ALA A 175 -5.46 13.53 10.85
N ARG A 176 -4.26 13.74 10.36
CA ARG A 176 -4.00 14.32 9.03
C ARG A 176 -3.63 13.24 8.05
N TRP A 177 -4.26 13.27 6.88
CA TRP A 177 -3.84 12.44 5.77
C TRP A 177 -2.63 13.07 5.08
N HIS A 178 -1.73 12.23 4.58
CA HIS A 178 -0.58 12.66 3.81
C HIS A 178 -0.50 11.94 2.46
N ALA A 179 0.18 12.55 1.51
CA ALA A 179 0.51 11.95 0.23
C ALA A 179 1.96 12.25 -0.15
N HIS A 180 2.63 11.30 -0.79
CA HIS A 180 3.96 11.52 -1.33
C HIS A 180 3.86 12.24 -2.68
N VAL A 181 4.49 13.40 -2.77
CA VAL A 181 4.39 14.31 -3.93
C VAL A 181 5.77 14.77 -4.40
N ASN A 182 5.81 15.36 -5.59
CA ASN A 182 6.97 16.06 -6.12
C ASN A 182 8.24 15.20 -6.23
N ILE A 183 8.09 13.93 -6.59
CA ILE A 183 9.21 13.00 -6.68
C ILE A 183 9.88 13.09 -8.05
N CYS A 184 11.16 13.41 -8.09
CA CYS A 184 11.97 13.32 -9.30
C CYS A 184 12.68 11.97 -9.35
N LEU A 185 12.34 11.12 -10.32
CA LEU A 185 13.07 9.88 -10.56
C LEU A 185 14.29 10.16 -11.44
N PRO A 186 15.42 9.47 -11.20
CA PRO A 186 16.63 9.66 -11.99
C PRO A 186 16.44 9.30 -13.47
N PRO A 187 17.27 9.82 -14.38
CA PRO A 187 17.28 9.42 -15.78
C PRO A 187 17.48 7.91 -15.94
N ARG A 188 16.82 7.32 -16.94
CA ARG A 188 16.99 5.90 -17.25
C ARG A 188 18.28 5.66 -18.03
N GLY A 189 18.96 4.55 -17.76
CA GLY A 189 19.97 3.99 -18.67
C GLY A 189 21.38 4.59 -18.60
N GLN A 190 21.73 5.33 -17.58
CA GLN A 190 23.05 5.95 -17.51
C GLN A 190 24.15 5.12 -16.82
N GLY A 191 23.93 3.84 -16.51
CA GLY A 191 24.98 2.95 -15.97
C GLY A 191 25.67 3.41 -14.68
N GLN A 192 25.30 4.57 -14.16
CA GLN A 192 25.81 5.19 -12.94
C GLN A 192 24.77 5.02 -11.83
N THR A 193 25.25 4.82 -10.61
CA THR A 193 24.40 4.89 -9.42
C THR A 193 23.80 6.29 -9.34
N PRO A 194 22.45 6.45 -9.37
CA PRO A 194 21.86 7.78 -9.34
C PRO A 194 22.23 8.52 -8.05
N ASP A 195 22.41 9.81 -8.18
CA ASP A 195 22.62 10.71 -7.05
C ASP A 195 21.31 10.91 -6.27
N LEU A 196 21.14 10.16 -5.19
CA LEU A 196 19.94 10.20 -4.36
C LEU A 196 19.86 11.42 -3.44
N THR A 197 20.91 12.26 -3.40
CA THR A 197 20.79 13.58 -2.78
C THR A 197 20.00 14.54 -3.65
N ARG A 198 19.85 14.23 -4.93
CA ARG A 198 19.07 15.01 -5.91
C ARG A 198 17.74 14.37 -6.25
N TYR A 199 17.69 13.04 -6.39
CA TYR A 199 16.54 12.29 -6.89
C TYR A 199 15.87 11.47 -5.79
N GLY A 200 14.59 11.13 -6.02
CA GLY A 200 13.83 10.31 -5.11
C GLY A 200 13.08 11.08 -4.03
N PRO A 201 12.48 10.40 -3.08
CA PRO A 201 11.56 10.98 -2.09
C PRO A 201 12.25 11.82 -1.00
N THR A 202 13.58 11.78 -0.93
CA THR A 202 14.41 12.65 -0.05
C THR A 202 15.36 13.51 -0.85
N GLY A 203 15.27 13.47 -2.18
CA GLY A 203 16.13 14.27 -3.06
C GLY A 203 15.84 15.76 -2.96
N SER A 204 16.81 16.59 -3.37
CA SER A 204 16.64 18.05 -3.37
C SER A 204 15.76 18.59 -4.51
N ILE A 205 15.53 17.78 -5.56
CA ILE A 205 14.72 18.17 -6.72
C ILE A 205 13.24 17.88 -6.43
N SER A 206 12.47 18.95 -6.22
CA SER A 206 11.06 18.88 -5.86
C SER A 206 10.12 19.64 -6.82
N THR A 207 10.63 20.13 -7.96
CA THR A 207 9.82 20.78 -8.99
C THR A 207 9.93 20.02 -10.32
N GLU A 208 8.91 20.16 -11.16
CA GLU A 208 8.90 19.54 -12.49
C GLU A 208 9.98 20.13 -13.40
N ASP A 209 10.17 21.45 -13.35
CA ASP A 209 11.16 22.15 -14.16
C ASP A 209 12.59 21.72 -13.82
N ASP A 210 12.93 21.69 -12.53
CA ASP A 210 14.25 21.23 -12.08
C ASP A 210 14.48 19.75 -12.40
N CYS A 211 13.44 18.93 -12.28
CA CYS A 211 13.52 17.52 -12.62
C CYS A 211 13.76 17.30 -14.11
N THR A 212 13.08 18.07 -14.95
CA THR A 212 13.25 18.04 -16.40
C THR A 212 14.65 18.55 -16.80
N ALA A 213 15.11 19.65 -16.22
CA ALA A 213 16.45 20.18 -16.42
C ALA A 213 17.55 19.20 -16.00
N ALA A 214 17.29 18.38 -14.99
CA ALA A 214 18.19 17.32 -14.55
C ALA A 214 18.06 16.01 -15.37
N GLY A 215 17.23 15.99 -16.42
CA GLY A 215 16.96 14.81 -17.25
C GLY A 215 16.16 13.71 -16.54
N GLY A 216 15.57 14.01 -15.41
CA GLY A 216 14.78 13.10 -14.60
C GLY A 216 13.35 12.91 -15.12
N ARG A 217 12.57 12.09 -14.40
CA ARG A 217 11.14 11.90 -14.64
C ARG A 217 10.37 12.34 -13.41
N PHE A 218 9.61 13.42 -13.55
CA PHE A 218 8.79 13.96 -12.46
C PHE A 218 7.52 13.13 -12.24
N LEU A 219 7.21 12.90 -10.98
CA LEU A 219 5.98 12.30 -10.50
C LEU A 219 5.33 13.28 -9.52
N GLY A 220 4.26 13.93 -9.95
CA GLY A 220 3.54 14.91 -9.13
C GLY A 220 2.97 14.31 -7.84
N GLN A 221 2.53 13.05 -7.89
CA GLN A 221 2.13 12.28 -6.74
C GLN A 221 2.35 10.79 -7.02
N ILE A 222 2.92 10.09 -6.05
CA ILE A 222 3.00 8.62 -6.03
C ILE A 222 2.04 8.11 -4.95
N PHE A 223 1.36 6.99 -5.23
CA PHE A 223 0.31 6.44 -4.36
C PHE A 223 -0.91 7.39 -4.19
N GLY A 224 -1.83 7.01 -3.31
CA GLY A 224 -2.95 7.83 -2.89
C GLY A 224 -2.67 8.58 -1.58
N TRP A 225 -3.72 9.01 -0.93
CA TRP A 225 -3.67 9.52 0.44
C TRP A 225 -3.49 8.38 1.43
N MET A 226 -2.78 8.64 2.51
CA MET A 226 -2.47 7.69 3.58
C MET A 226 -2.69 8.33 4.95
N VAL A 227 -3.16 7.53 5.91
CA VAL A 227 -3.24 7.90 7.32
C VAL A 227 -2.85 6.72 8.19
N HIS A 228 -2.01 6.95 9.19
CA HIS A 228 -1.58 5.95 10.16
C HIS A 228 -2.42 6.06 11.43
N ILE A 229 -2.75 4.91 12.03
CA ILE A 229 -3.42 4.84 13.33
C ILE A 229 -2.72 3.76 14.16
N TYR A 230 -2.36 4.12 15.40
CA TYR A 230 -1.67 3.26 16.37
C TYR A 230 -2.65 2.89 17.52
N PRO A 231 -3.57 1.92 17.29
CA PRO A 231 -4.70 1.70 18.17
C PRO A 231 -4.32 1.11 19.55
N PHE A 232 -3.05 0.71 19.73
CA PHE A 232 -2.54 0.16 20.99
C PHE A 232 -1.91 1.23 21.88
N GLU A 233 -1.74 2.44 21.37
CA GLU A 233 -1.26 3.58 22.15
C GLU A 233 -2.31 4.11 23.14
N GLN A 234 -1.84 4.81 24.20
CA GLN A 234 -2.67 5.17 25.34
C GLN A 234 -3.28 6.57 25.25
N THR A 235 -2.71 7.46 24.43
CA THR A 235 -3.18 8.85 24.32
C THR A 235 -3.60 9.16 22.89
N PRO A 236 -4.63 10.01 22.69
CA PRO A 236 -5.09 10.37 21.35
C PRO A 236 -3.96 10.91 20.45
N GLU A 237 -3.03 11.68 21.00
CA GLU A 237 -1.90 12.24 20.26
C GLU A 237 -0.98 11.14 19.74
N LYS A 238 -0.79 10.05 20.48
CA LYS A 238 -0.01 8.89 20.05
C LYS A 238 -0.78 7.96 19.14
N VAL A 239 -2.09 7.81 19.38
CA VAL A 239 -2.96 6.98 18.51
C VAL A 239 -2.98 7.52 17.09
N PHE A 240 -2.97 8.84 16.92
CA PHE A 240 -3.00 9.51 15.62
C PHE A 240 -1.67 10.21 15.28
N ALA A 241 -0.57 9.75 15.88
CA ALA A 241 0.75 10.30 15.61
C ALA A 241 1.21 10.03 14.17
N HIS A 242 1.96 10.97 13.67
CA HIS A 242 2.69 10.84 12.41
C HIS A 242 4.17 11.02 12.62
#